data_5010aeac145a83fa7d47b5b4e43c5146
#
_entry.id   5010aeac145a83fa7d47b5b4e43c5146
#
_cell.length_a   1.000
_cell.length_b   1.000
_cell.length_c   1.000
_cell.angle_alpha   90.00
_cell.angle_beta   90.00
_cell.angle_gamma   90.00
#
_symmetry.space_group_name_H-M   'P 1'
#
loop_
_entity.id
_entity.type
_entity.pdbx_description
1 polymer ?
#
loop_
_entity_poly.entity_id
_entity_poly.type
_entity_poly.pdbx_seq_one_letter_code
_entity_poly.pdbx_strand_id
1 'polypeptide(L)'
;MGYKSETQNKNIAWYLPRPKPDHYRGGMPLYCEEWLLELAKDILEKEFKLLNLFCGMNKYGFRIDVNPEVSPDLLCDAHNFSKHITSKFNCILADPPYSTEESKELYGTGQLKYKIWTKECDKVLEDGGLLMVYHKYVMPNPDPEKYEVVKRVFIGNRTYHLPRVCIIFQKKS
;
A
#
# COMPACT_ATOMS: atom_id res chain seq x y z
N MET A 1 12.64 -7.89 17.84
CA MET A 1 12.42 -6.63 18.57
C MET A 1 12.58 -5.49 17.56
N GLY A 2 11.51 -4.82 17.15
CA GLY A 2 11.58 -3.69 16.21
C GLY A 2 11.80 -2.40 16.99
N TYR A 3 12.71 -1.55 16.52
CA TYR A 3 12.92 -0.23 17.10
C TYR A 3 11.90 0.74 16.50
N LYS A 4 11.02 1.32 17.35
CA LYS A 4 10.16 2.46 16.97
C LYS A 4 10.93 3.76 17.29
N SER A 5 11.37 4.49 16.28
CA SER A 5 11.80 5.88 16.49
C SER A 5 10.57 6.77 16.63
N GLU A 6 10.66 7.75 17.53
CA GLU A 6 9.54 8.58 17.97
C GLU A 6 8.79 9.33 16.85
N THR A 7 7.51 9.52 17.08
CA THR A 7 6.44 9.86 16.14
C THR A 7 6.47 11.24 15.48
N GLN A 8 7.39 12.14 15.82
CA GLN A 8 7.48 13.47 15.22
C GLN A 8 8.27 13.52 13.90
N ASN A 9 9.07 12.51 13.59
CA ASN A 9 9.85 12.48 12.36
C ASN A 9 9.01 11.95 11.18
N LYS A 10 8.99 12.68 10.06
CA LYS A 10 8.34 12.22 8.82
C LYS A 10 9.00 10.97 8.22
N ASN A 11 10.26 10.70 8.54
CA ASN A 11 10.99 9.53 8.09
C ASN A 11 11.25 8.59 9.26
N ILE A 12 10.76 7.37 9.18
CA ILE A 12 10.97 6.32 10.16
C ILE A 12 11.54 5.08 9.48
N ALA A 13 12.23 4.23 10.23
CA ALA A 13 12.81 3.01 9.71
C ALA A 13 12.44 1.82 10.60
N TRP A 14 12.06 0.73 9.94
CA TRP A 14 11.76 -0.55 10.58
C TRP A 14 12.69 -1.63 10.04
N TYR A 15 13.04 -2.57 10.88
CA TYR A 15 13.69 -3.82 10.49
C TYR A 15 12.79 -4.97 10.90
N LEU A 16 12.21 -5.66 9.91
CA LEU A 16 11.18 -6.69 10.12
C LEU A 16 11.73 -8.09 9.82
N PRO A 17 11.18 -9.14 10.45
CA PRO A 17 11.55 -10.50 10.14
C PRO A 17 11.25 -10.86 8.68
N ARG A 18 12.02 -11.81 8.15
CA ARG A 18 11.76 -12.36 6.80
C ARG A 18 10.37 -12.97 6.71
N PRO A 19 9.75 -12.94 5.51
CA PRO A 19 8.60 -13.78 5.24
C PRO A 19 8.94 -15.25 5.51
N LYS A 20 7.92 -16.07 5.80
CA LYS A 20 8.11 -17.53 5.92
C LYS A 20 8.59 -18.12 4.60
N PRO A 21 9.31 -19.27 4.59
CA PRO A 21 9.86 -19.90 3.37
C PRO A 21 8.81 -20.22 2.31
N ASP A 22 7.59 -20.55 2.71
CA ASP A 22 6.42 -20.86 1.89
C ASP A 22 5.61 -19.62 1.48
N HIS A 23 6.19 -18.45 1.66
CA HIS A 23 5.51 -17.18 1.45
C HIS A 23 5.24 -16.91 -0.04
N TYR A 24 4.08 -16.31 -0.31
CA TYR A 24 3.70 -15.82 -1.63
C TYR A 24 4.75 -14.86 -2.20
N ARG A 25 5.18 -15.09 -3.46
CA ARG A 25 6.18 -14.24 -4.13
C ARG A 25 5.64 -12.81 -4.24
N GLY A 26 6.41 -11.85 -3.74
CA GLY A 26 6.02 -10.43 -3.71
C GLY A 26 5.27 -10.00 -2.45
N GLY A 27 5.01 -10.90 -1.50
CA GLY A 27 4.37 -10.54 -0.25
C GLY A 27 5.23 -9.68 0.68
N MET A 28 4.58 -8.94 1.57
CA MET A 28 5.23 -8.08 2.56
C MET A 28 6.03 -8.90 3.59
N PRO A 29 7.07 -8.32 4.22
CA PRO A 29 7.71 -8.90 5.40
C PRO A 29 6.70 -9.25 6.50
N LEU A 30 7.06 -10.20 7.37
CA LEU A 30 6.22 -10.59 8.50
C LEU A 30 5.93 -9.37 9.39
N TYR A 31 4.68 -9.21 9.82
CA TYR A 31 4.14 -8.08 10.60
C TYR A 31 4.10 -6.72 9.88
N CYS A 32 4.52 -6.64 8.62
CA CYS A 32 4.57 -5.36 7.92
C CYS A 32 3.18 -4.75 7.72
N GLU A 33 2.22 -5.54 7.28
CA GLU A 33 0.84 -5.09 7.09
C GLU A 33 0.25 -4.59 8.42
N GLU A 34 0.37 -5.38 9.49
CA GLU A 34 -0.15 -5.03 10.80
C GLU A 34 0.46 -3.72 11.34
N TRP A 35 1.77 -3.55 11.22
CA TRP A 35 2.45 -2.34 11.69
C TRP A 35 2.10 -1.09 10.87
N LEU A 36 1.90 -1.26 9.57
CA LEU A 36 1.42 -0.16 8.72
C LEU A 36 0.00 0.25 9.09
N LEU A 37 -0.87 -0.70 9.42
CA LEU A 37 -2.24 -0.41 9.84
C LEU A 37 -2.31 0.22 11.23
N GLU A 38 -1.47 -0.21 12.17
CA GLU A 38 -1.32 0.47 13.47
C GLU A 38 -0.87 1.92 13.28
N LEU A 39 0.13 2.16 12.43
CA LEU A 39 0.59 3.52 12.12
C LEU A 39 -0.51 4.37 11.46
N ALA A 40 -1.31 3.78 10.57
CA ALA A 40 -2.44 4.48 9.96
C ALA A 40 -3.49 4.87 11.02
N LYS A 41 -3.77 3.99 11.98
CA LYS A 41 -4.67 4.26 13.10
C LYS A 41 -4.16 5.40 13.97
N ASP A 42 -2.86 5.42 14.27
CA ASP A 42 -2.21 6.49 15.02
C ASP A 42 -2.29 7.84 14.30
N ILE A 43 -2.13 7.87 12.98
CA ILE A 43 -2.21 9.10 12.17
C ILE A 43 -3.66 9.60 12.07
N LEU A 44 -4.62 8.71 11.86
CA LEU A 44 -6.04 9.04 11.73
C LEU A 44 -6.72 9.33 13.07
N GLU A 45 -6.13 8.87 14.18
CA GLU A 45 -6.69 8.95 15.55
C GLU A 45 -8.11 8.37 15.68
N LYS A 46 -8.46 7.42 14.81
CA LYS A 46 -9.77 6.74 14.78
C LYS A 46 -9.69 5.38 14.12
N GLU A 47 -10.71 4.58 14.32
CA GLU A 47 -10.94 3.39 13.50
C GLU A 47 -11.24 3.80 12.06
N PHE A 48 -10.83 2.96 11.11
CA PHE A 48 -10.95 3.28 9.69
C PHE A 48 -11.40 2.10 8.84
N LYS A 49 -12.01 2.40 7.71
CA LYS A 49 -12.35 1.45 6.66
C LYS A 49 -11.21 1.35 5.67
N LEU A 50 -10.60 0.16 5.57
CA LEU A 50 -9.44 -0.13 4.74
C LEU A 50 -9.85 -0.69 3.38
N LEU A 51 -9.21 -0.18 2.31
CA LEU A 51 -9.11 -0.82 1.01
C LEU A 51 -7.67 -1.28 0.79
N ASN A 52 -7.50 -2.56 0.46
CA ASN A 52 -6.20 -3.16 0.17
C ASN A 52 -6.10 -3.41 -1.34
N LEU A 53 -5.38 -2.54 -2.05
CA LEU A 53 -5.22 -2.57 -3.50
C LEU A 53 -3.92 -3.29 -3.86
N PHE A 54 -3.96 -4.14 -4.90
CA PHE A 54 -2.91 -5.11 -5.20
C PHE A 54 -2.65 -6.00 -3.98
N CYS A 55 -3.74 -6.56 -3.45
CA CYS A 55 -3.74 -7.11 -2.10
C CYS A 55 -2.85 -8.34 -1.93
N GLY A 56 -2.58 -9.10 -3.00
CA GLY A 56 -1.85 -10.35 -2.87
C GLY A 56 -2.42 -11.18 -1.72
N MET A 57 -1.55 -11.59 -0.79
CA MET A 57 -1.93 -12.36 0.40
C MET A 57 -2.16 -11.50 1.66
N ASN A 58 -2.22 -10.17 1.54
CA ASN A 58 -2.63 -9.29 2.64
C ASN A 58 -4.02 -9.66 3.13
N LYS A 59 -4.26 -9.49 4.44
CA LYS A 59 -5.41 -10.13 5.11
C LYS A 59 -6.56 -9.17 5.42
N TYR A 60 -6.27 -7.88 5.51
CA TYR A 60 -7.19 -6.91 6.12
C TYR A 60 -7.89 -6.05 5.08
N GLY A 61 -9.09 -5.56 5.43
CA GLY A 61 -9.87 -4.63 4.65
C GLY A 61 -10.58 -5.26 3.44
N PHE A 62 -11.09 -4.41 2.57
CA PHE A 62 -11.66 -4.80 1.28
C PHE A 62 -10.54 -5.01 0.26
N ARG A 63 -10.40 -6.21 -0.24
CA ARG A 63 -9.23 -6.67 -0.98
C ARG A 63 -9.50 -6.65 -2.48
N ILE A 64 -8.63 -5.98 -3.25
CA ILE A 64 -8.71 -5.89 -4.72
C ILE A 64 -7.40 -6.40 -5.33
N ASP A 65 -7.51 -7.27 -6.31
CA ASP A 65 -6.40 -7.78 -7.11
C ASP A 65 -6.88 -8.23 -8.50
N VAL A 66 -5.97 -8.35 -9.46
CA VAL A 66 -6.23 -8.97 -10.78
C VAL A 66 -5.98 -10.47 -10.78
N ASN A 67 -5.27 -10.99 -9.76
CA ASN A 67 -4.94 -12.39 -9.64
C ASN A 67 -6.05 -13.16 -8.90
N PRO A 68 -6.78 -14.09 -9.58
CA PRO A 68 -7.82 -14.85 -8.90
C PRO A 68 -7.30 -15.83 -7.85
N GLU A 69 -6.01 -16.23 -7.92
CA GLU A 69 -5.42 -17.20 -6.99
C GLU A 69 -5.32 -16.65 -5.56
N VAL A 70 -5.29 -15.33 -5.38
CA VAL A 70 -5.26 -14.70 -4.06
C VAL A 70 -6.66 -14.50 -3.46
N SER A 71 -7.71 -14.92 -4.19
CA SER A 71 -9.12 -14.83 -3.76
C SER A 71 -9.48 -13.44 -3.22
N PRO A 72 -9.37 -12.38 -4.02
CA PRO A 72 -9.72 -11.02 -3.59
C PRO A 72 -11.26 -10.87 -3.43
N ASP A 73 -11.71 -9.87 -2.68
CA ASP A 73 -13.13 -9.52 -2.59
C ASP A 73 -13.65 -8.95 -3.91
N LEU A 74 -12.78 -8.27 -4.67
CA LEU A 74 -13.07 -7.79 -6.01
C LEU A 74 -11.90 -8.13 -6.96
N LEU A 75 -12.18 -8.97 -7.94
CA LEU A 75 -11.25 -9.29 -9.03
C LEU A 75 -11.34 -8.18 -10.09
N CYS A 76 -10.39 -7.26 -10.10
CA CYS A 76 -10.46 -6.06 -10.93
C CYS A 76 -9.09 -5.44 -11.20
N ASP A 77 -8.96 -4.80 -12.38
CA ASP A 77 -7.80 -3.98 -12.72
C ASP A 77 -7.82 -2.66 -11.93
N ALA A 78 -6.68 -2.31 -11.34
CA ALA A 78 -6.51 -1.09 -10.57
C ALA A 78 -6.74 0.20 -11.35
N HIS A 79 -6.68 0.16 -12.68
CA HIS A 79 -6.93 1.34 -13.52
C HIS A 79 -8.41 1.74 -13.64
N ASN A 80 -9.33 0.91 -13.15
CA ASN A 80 -10.77 1.17 -13.27
C ASN A 80 -11.64 0.69 -12.11
N PHE A 81 -11.01 0.26 -11.02
CA PHE A 81 -11.71 -0.39 -9.90
C PHE A 81 -12.78 0.51 -9.24
N SER A 82 -12.59 1.83 -9.26
CA SER A 82 -13.53 2.75 -8.61
C SER A 82 -14.96 2.67 -9.17
N LYS A 83 -15.12 2.21 -10.41
CA LYS A 83 -16.44 2.02 -11.05
C LYS A 83 -17.26 0.91 -10.39
N HIS A 84 -16.60 0.00 -9.68
CA HIS A 84 -17.21 -1.14 -9.00
C HIS A 84 -17.36 -0.91 -7.49
N ILE A 85 -17.00 0.27 -7.00
CA ILE A 85 -17.01 0.63 -5.58
C ILE A 85 -18.06 1.73 -5.35
N THR A 86 -18.99 1.46 -4.45
CA THR A 86 -20.05 2.42 -4.06
C THR A 86 -19.75 3.12 -2.75
N SER A 87 -18.83 2.57 -1.94
CA SER A 87 -18.49 3.10 -0.63
C SER A 87 -17.15 3.84 -0.65
N LYS A 88 -16.94 4.72 0.32
CA LYS A 88 -15.68 5.40 0.56
C LYS A 88 -14.84 4.67 1.61
N PHE A 89 -13.54 4.95 1.61
CA PHE A 89 -12.55 4.40 2.53
C PHE A 89 -11.76 5.53 3.19
N ASN A 90 -11.31 5.29 4.42
CA ASN A 90 -10.44 6.23 5.14
C ASN A 90 -8.96 5.93 4.92
N CYS A 91 -8.64 4.69 4.53
CA CYS A 91 -7.28 4.24 4.30
C CYS A 91 -7.23 3.32 3.08
N ILE A 92 -6.24 3.54 2.22
CA ILE A 92 -5.91 2.64 1.11
C ILE A 92 -4.46 2.22 1.29
N LEU A 93 -4.22 0.90 1.38
CA LEU A 93 -2.88 0.30 1.30
C LEU A 93 -2.70 -0.30 -0.09
N ALA A 94 -1.68 0.14 -0.81
CA ALA A 94 -1.37 -0.30 -2.16
C ALA A 94 0.06 -0.86 -2.25
N ASP A 95 0.19 -2.10 -2.70
CA ASP A 95 1.47 -2.79 -2.95
C ASP A 95 1.58 -3.19 -4.43
N PRO A 96 1.76 -2.20 -5.35
CA PRO A 96 1.78 -2.46 -6.77
C PRO A 96 3.03 -3.24 -7.20
N PRO A 97 2.98 -4.01 -8.30
CA PRO A 97 4.17 -4.60 -8.91
C PRO A 97 5.20 -3.54 -9.25
N TYR A 98 6.48 -3.85 -9.07
CA TYR A 98 7.57 -2.87 -9.09
C TYR A 98 8.10 -2.54 -10.49
N SER A 99 7.75 -3.35 -11.50
CA SER A 99 8.15 -3.12 -12.89
C SER A 99 7.09 -3.63 -13.87
N THR A 100 7.24 -3.23 -15.15
CA THR A 100 6.39 -3.74 -16.24
C THR A 100 6.61 -5.23 -16.46
N GLU A 101 7.86 -5.69 -16.33
CA GLU A 101 8.24 -7.10 -16.45
C GLU A 101 7.57 -7.92 -15.36
N GLU A 102 7.64 -7.46 -14.11
CA GLU A 102 6.99 -8.11 -12.97
C GLU A 102 5.47 -8.13 -13.12
N SER A 103 4.86 -7.05 -13.62
CA SER A 103 3.43 -6.99 -13.91
C SER A 103 3.01 -8.00 -14.96
N LYS A 104 3.80 -8.19 -16.03
CA LYS A 104 3.56 -9.18 -17.07
C LYS A 104 3.79 -10.61 -16.58
N GLU A 105 4.90 -10.83 -15.86
CA GLU A 105 5.33 -12.16 -15.40
C GLU A 105 4.40 -12.73 -14.33
N LEU A 106 3.99 -11.92 -13.36
CA LEU A 106 3.18 -12.36 -12.22
C LEU A 106 1.67 -12.29 -12.48
N TYR A 107 1.21 -11.36 -13.31
CA TYR A 107 -0.22 -11.05 -13.42
C TYR A 107 -0.73 -11.08 -14.87
N GLY A 108 0.13 -11.25 -15.86
CA GLY A 108 -0.26 -11.24 -17.29
C GLY A 108 -0.83 -9.89 -17.76
N THR A 109 -0.65 -8.82 -16.97
CA THR A 109 -1.20 -7.49 -17.23
C THR A 109 -0.19 -6.60 -17.95
N GLY A 110 -0.68 -5.56 -18.63
CA GLY A 110 0.16 -4.54 -19.26
C GLY A 110 0.85 -3.63 -18.25
N GLN A 111 1.45 -2.56 -18.75
CA GLN A 111 2.13 -1.56 -17.92
C GLN A 111 1.18 -0.93 -16.91
N LEU A 112 1.51 -1.03 -15.62
CA LEU A 112 0.80 -0.34 -14.56
C LEU A 112 1.12 1.16 -14.60
N LYS A 113 0.10 1.99 -14.72
CA LYS A 113 0.24 3.46 -14.82
C LYS A 113 -0.08 4.12 -13.48
N TYR A 114 0.95 4.54 -12.77
CA TYR A 114 0.86 5.16 -11.44
C TYR A 114 -0.20 6.27 -11.37
N LYS A 115 -0.15 7.23 -12.30
CA LYS A 115 -1.11 8.35 -12.34
C LYS A 115 -2.57 7.93 -12.59
N ILE A 116 -2.81 6.76 -13.18
CA ILE A 116 -4.18 6.29 -13.44
C ILE A 116 -4.75 5.63 -12.19
N TRP A 117 -4.06 4.62 -11.64
CA TRP A 117 -4.61 3.92 -10.48
C TRP A 117 -4.67 4.80 -9.23
N THR A 118 -3.75 5.77 -9.05
CA THR A 118 -3.85 6.72 -7.93
C THR A 118 -5.03 7.69 -8.08
N LYS A 119 -5.42 8.05 -9.31
CA LYS A 119 -6.68 8.78 -9.55
C LYS A 119 -7.93 7.94 -9.22
N GLU A 120 -7.88 6.64 -9.46
CA GLU A 120 -8.95 5.74 -9.03
C GLU A 120 -9.05 5.69 -7.50
N CYS A 121 -7.90 5.65 -6.79
CA CYS A 121 -7.85 5.76 -5.33
C CYS A 121 -8.48 7.08 -4.84
N ASP A 122 -8.16 8.22 -5.47
CA ASP A 122 -8.70 9.54 -5.10
C ASP A 122 -10.24 9.57 -5.12
N LYS A 123 -10.86 8.86 -6.07
CA LYS A 123 -12.33 8.80 -6.19
C LYS A 123 -13.02 8.08 -5.03
N VAL A 124 -12.35 7.13 -4.40
CA VAL A 124 -12.92 6.30 -3.33
C VAL A 124 -12.37 6.62 -1.94
N LEU A 125 -11.33 7.45 -1.86
CA LEU A 125 -10.74 7.90 -0.60
C LEU A 125 -11.47 9.13 -0.08
N GLU A 126 -11.82 9.12 1.22
CA GLU A 126 -12.39 10.28 1.92
C GLU A 126 -11.36 11.40 2.08
N ASP A 127 -11.83 12.62 2.24
CA ASP A 127 -11.00 13.75 2.64
C ASP A 127 -10.42 13.50 4.04
N GLY A 128 -9.16 13.83 4.26
CA GLY A 128 -8.40 13.46 5.46
C GLY A 128 -7.92 12.01 5.48
N GLY A 129 -8.32 11.18 4.51
CA GLY A 129 -7.93 9.77 4.41
C GLY A 129 -6.48 9.58 3.97
N LEU A 130 -5.97 8.36 4.17
CA LEU A 130 -4.58 7.98 3.87
C LEU A 130 -4.48 7.12 2.61
N LEU A 131 -3.57 7.48 1.72
CA LEU A 131 -3.08 6.63 0.64
C LEU A 131 -1.65 6.17 1.01
N MET A 132 -1.49 4.89 1.30
CA MET A 132 -0.24 4.26 1.68
C MET A 132 0.29 3.47 0.49
N VAL A 133 1.43 3.89 -0.07
CA VAL A 133 2.04 3.24 -1.24
C VAL A 133 3.32 2.54 -0.82
N TYR A 134 3.28 1.21 -0.78
CA TYR A 134 4.41 0.34 -0.49
C TYR A 134 5.15 0.01 -1.78
N HIS A 135 6.45 0.33 -1.87
CA HIS A 135 7.23 0.17 -3.10
C HIS A 135 8.73 0.01 -2.81
N LYS A 136 9.50 -0.45 -3.80
CA LYS A 136 10.97 -0.44 -3.74
C LYS A 136 11.59 0.95 -4.00
N TYR A 137 10.82 1.90 -4.52
CA TYR A 137 11.23 3.28 -4.76
C TYR A 137 10.44 4.25 -3.92
N VAL A 138 11.01 5.41 -3.65
CA VAL A 138 10.29 6.55 -3.10
C VAL A 138 9.36 7.09 -4.18
N MET A 139 8.10 6.77 -4.09
CA MET A 139 7.09 7.16 -5.07
C MET A 139 6.77 8.66 -4.95
N PRO A 140 6.57 9.36 -6.09
CA PRO A 140 6.20 10.77 -6.07
C PRO A 140 4.80 10.97 -5.47
N ASN A 141 4.54 12.16 -4.94
CA ASN A 141 3.18 12.55 -4.57
C ASN A 141 2.27 12.49 -5.80
N PRO A 142 1.15 11.75 -5.77
CA PRO A 142 0.30 11.57 -6.93
C PRO A 142 -0.36 12.87 -7.40
N ASP A 143 -0.65 13.78 -6.48
CA ASP A 143 -1.23 15.10 -6.74
C ASP A 143 -0.90 16.04 -5.57
N PRO A 144 0.14 16.91 -5.67
CA PRO A 144 0.54 17.80 -4.59
C PRO A 144 -0.52 18.84 -4.18
N GLU A 145 -1.49 19.14 -5.03
CA GLU A 145 -2.60 20.03 -4.68
C GLU A 145 -3.57 19.35 -3.72
N LYS A 146 -3.76 18.02 -3.87
CA LYS A 146 -4.71 17.23 -3.08
C LYS A 146 -4.09 16.47 -1.93
N TYR A 147 -2.81 16.13 -2.00
CA TYR A 147 -2.15 15.28 -1.03
C TYR A 147 -0.93 15.92 -0.42
N GLU A 148 -0.67 15.59 0.83
CA GLU A 148 0.62 15.85 1.48
C GLU A 148 1.27 14.58 1.96
N VAL A 149 2.62 14.58 2.04
CA VAL A 149 3.37 13.46 2.62
C VAL A 149 3.40 13.59 4.13
N VAL A 150 2.78 12.67 4.84
CA VAL A 150 2.77 12.67 6.32
C VAL A 150 3.84 11.76 6.91
N LYS A 151 4.14 10.61 6.27
CA LYS A 151 5.20 9.68 6.71
C LYS A 151 5.88 9.00 5.53
N ARG A 152 7.13 8.60 5.74
CA ARG A 152 7.88 7.64 4.92
C ARG A 152 8.44 6.58 5.84
N VAL A 153 8.09 5.33 5.61
CA VAL A 153 8.54 4.18 6.39
C VAL A 153 9.52 3.38 5.55
N PHE A 154 10.78 3.37 5.93
CA PHE A 154 11.81 2.55 5.29
C PHE A 154 11.85 1.20 5.97
N ILE A 155 11.70 0.12 5.21
CA ILE A 155 11.50 -1.23 5.72
C ILE A 155 12.60 -2.15 5.20
N GLY A 156 13.52 -2.51 6.09
CA GLY A 156 14.53 -3.53 5.88
C GLY A 156 14.08 -4.88 6.43
N ASN A 157 14.48 -5.98 5.81
CA ASN A 157 14.13 -7.32 6.29
C ASN A 157 15.27 -8.32 6.24
N ARG A 158 16.37 -8.04 5.56
CA ARG A 158 17.58 -8.88 5.51
C ARG A 158 18.75 -8.19 4.84
N THR A 159 19.95 -8.69 5.11
CA THR A 159 21.19 -8.28 4.46
C THR A 159 21.14 -8.58 2.95
N TYR A 160 21.76 -7.75 2.15
CA TYR A 160 21.79 -7.84 0.67
C TYR A 160 20.43 -7.75 -0.03
N HIS A 161 19.40 -7.28 0.65
CA HIS A 161 18.12 -6.97 0.06
C HIS A 161 17.87 -5.46 0.05
N LEU A 162 17.38 -4.95 -1.08
CA LEU A 162 16.93 -3.56 -1.12
C LEU A 162 15.78 -3.36 -0.14
N PRO A 163 15.85 -2.35 0.72
CA PRO A 163 14.72 -2.00 1.58
C PRO A 163 13.51 -1.63 0.73
N ARG A 164 12.35 -1.72 1.34
CA ARG A 164 11.11 -1.17 0.79
C ARG A 164 10.83 0.16 1.46
N VAL A 165 9.99 0.94 0.85
CA VAL A 165 9.50 2.18 1.44
C VAL A 165 7.98 2.25 1.30
N CYS A 166 7.30 2.51 2.41
CA CYS A 166 5.89 2.86 2.38
C CYS A 166 5.77 4.37 2.56
N ILE A 167 5.25 5.06 1.54
CA ILE A 167 4.96 6.48 1.63
C ILE A 167 3.50 6.63 1.99
N ILE A 168 3.22 7.42 3.02
CA ILE A 168 1.88 7.72 3.48
C ILE A 168 1.55 9.14 3.08
N PHE A 169 0.61 9.24 2.15
CA PHE A 169 0.02 10.50 1.71
C PHE A 169 -1.32 10.70 2.43
N GLN A 170 -1.56 11.90 2.93
CA GLN A 170 -2.87 12.27 3.46
C GLN A 170 -3.59 13.17 2.47
N LYS A 171 -4.84 12.83 2.17
CA LYS A 171 -5.71 13.65 1.32
C LYS A 171 -6.14 14.88 2.12
N LYS A 172 -5.93 16.06 1.55
CA LYS A 172 -6.34 17.34 2.14
C LYS A 172 -7.87 17.42 2.21
N SER A 173 -8.36 18.10 3.23
CA SER A 173 -9.77 18.39 3.41
C SER A 173 -10.19 19.55 2.53
#